data_75bc4eb5ae43d0ba693410bfcaff5a32
#
_entry.id   75bc4eb5ae43d0ba693410bfcaff5a32
#
_cell.length_a   1.000
_cell.length_b   1.000
_cell.length_c   1.000
_cell.angle_alpha   90.00
_cell.angle_beta   90.00
_cell.angle_gamma   90.00
#
_symmetry.space_group_name_H-M   'P 1'
#
loop_
_entity.id
_entity.type
_entity.pdbx_description
1 polymer ?
#
loop_
_entity_poly.entity_id
_entity_poly.type
_entity_poly.pdbx_seq_one_letter_code
_entity_poly.pdbx_strand_id
1 'polypeptide(L)'
;LRIPSRENPEVLEDVVKQEKMLDVFKEYLNWSYIMGLNNAGDFNLACEVGHATDLINVAEALQEKKIAQIADTIFHRGENGNRVKLVLIAGPSSSGKTTFSKRLSIQLMTNGLKPYPISLDNYFVDREDTPLDENGNYDYESLYALDLELFNRQLQALLRGEEVELPRFNFSLGKKEYKGDKLKIKDNTILILEGIHALNPELTPHIPAERKFKIYVSALTTISLDDHNWIPTTDNR
;
A
#
# COMPACT_ATOMS: atom_id res chain seq x y z
N LEU A 1 -23.90 -14.33 3.50
CA LEU A 1 -24.86 -14.41 4.60
C LEU A 1 -25.13 -12.99 5.10
N ARG A 2 -26.40 -12.59 5.16
CA ARG A 2 -26.79 -11.36 5.86
C ARG A 2 -27.10 -11.72 7.30
N ILE A 3 -26.57 -10.95 8.23
CA ILE A 3 -26.82 -11.12 9.66
C ILE A 3 -27.79 -10.06 10.16
N PRO A 4 -28.57 -10.32 11.21
CA PRO A 4 -29.38 -9.29 11.85
C PRO A 4 -28.52 -8.15 12.38
N SER A 5 -29.03 -6.91 12.27
CA SER A 5 -28.37 -5.76 12.86
C SER A 5 -28.26 -5.91 14.39
N ARG A 6 -27.14 -5.50 14.96
CA ARG A 6 -26.96 -5.49 16.41
C ARG A 6 -27.89 -4.51 17.12
N GLU A 7 -28.28 -3.45 16.44
CA GLU A 7 -29.17 -2.42 17.00
C GLU A 7 -30.65 -2.79 16.84
N ASN A 8 -30.99 -3.49 15.77
CA ASN A 8 -32.37 -3.95 15.50
C ASN A 8 -32.34 -5.33 14.84
N PRO A 9 -32.58 -6.43 15.61
CA PRO A 9 -32.55 -7.80 15.10
C PRO A 9 -33.60 -8.13 14.03
N GLU A 10 -34.60 -7.29 13.84
CA GLU A 10 -35.62 -7.48 12.80
C GLU A 10 -35.14 -6.95 11.43
N VAL A 11 -34.03 -6.20 11.42
CA VAL A 11 -33.44 -5.61 10.20
C VAL A 11 -32.13 -6.31 9.89
N LEU A 12 -31.95 -6.73 8.64
CA LEU A 12 -30.67 -7.28 8.20
C LEU A 12 -29.67 -6.14 7.94
N GLU A 13 -28.44 -6.33 8.43
CA GLU A 13 -27.36 -5.38 8.11
C GLU A 13 -27.16 -5.24 6.61
N ASP A 14 -26.88 -4.01 6.16
CA ASP A 14 -26.54 -3.77 4.77
C ASP A 14 -25.20 -4.40 4.41
N VAL A 15 -25.18 -5.12 3.29
CA VAL A 15 -23.95 -5.72 2.79
C VAL A 15 -23.09 -4.64 2.12
N VAL A 16 -22.02 -4.25 2.76
CA VAL A 16 -20.96 -3.47 2.10
C VAL A 16 -20.26 -4.40 1.11
N LYS A 17 -20.54 -4.19 -0.19
CA LYS A 17 -19.88 -4.95 -1.24
C LYS A 17 -18.40 -4.58 -1.31
N GLN A 18 -17.53 -5.53 -0.98
CA GLN A 18 -16.08 -5.40 -1.07
C GLN A 18 -15.55 -6.18 -2.29
N GLU A 19 -16.03 -5.81 -3.48
CA GLU A 19 -15.76 -6.54 -4.72
C GLU A 19 -14.26 -6.72 -4.97
N LYS A 20 -13.45 -5.66 -4.80
CA LYS A 20 -12.00 -5.74 -5.00
C LYS A 20 -11.30 -6.71 -4.04
N MET A 21 -11.72 -6.73 -2.78
CA MET A 21 -11.16 -7.67 -1.81
C MET A 21 -11.57 -9.10 -2.16
N LEU A 22 -12.83 -9.30 -2.55
CA LEU A 22 -13.32 -10.61 -2.99
C LEU A 22 -12.55 -11.11 -4.22
N ASP A 23 -12.25 -10.26 -5.18
CA ASP A 23 -11.48 -10.62 -6.36
C ASP A 23 -10.05 -11.05 -6.00
N VAL A 24 -9.40 -10.37 -5.06
CA VAL A 24 -8.08 -10.76 -4.54
C VAL A 24 -8.15 -12.14 -3.89
N PHE A 25 -9.14 -12.40 -3.03
CA PHE A 25 -9.32 -13.71 -2.42
C PHE A 25 -9.57 -14.82 -3.46
N LYS A 26 -10.40 -14.58 -4.48
CA LYS A 26 -10.63 -15.53 -5.58
C LYS A 26 -9.35 -15.81 -6.37
N GLU A 27 -8.54 -14.78 -6.64
CA GLU A 27 -7.26 -14.92 -7.32
C GLU A 27 -6.33 -15.86 -6.52
N TYR A 28 -6.21 -15.65 -5.21
CA TYR A 28 -5.40 -16.49 -4.34
C TYR A 28 -5.93 -17.94 -4.24
N LEU A 29 -7.24 -18.12 -4.06
CA LEU A 29 -7.85 -19.45 -4.02
C LEU A 29 -7.62 -20.20 -5.33
N ASN A 30 -7.73 -19.52 -6.47
CA ASN A 30 -7.45 -20.14 -7.77
C ASN A 30 -5.98 -20.58 -7.88
N TRP A 31 -5.04 -19.78 -7.39
CA TRP A 31 -3.63 -20.17 -7.35
C TRP A 31 -3.36 -21.34 -6.43
N SER A 32 -3.91 -21.33 -5.22
CA SER A 32 -3.80 -22.44 -4.28
C SER A 32 -4.34 -23.74 -4.90
N TYR A 33 -5.47 -23.66 -5.58
CA TYR A 33 -6.05 -24.78 -6.28
C TYR A 33 -5.16 -25.32 -7.41
N ILE A 34 -4.62 -24.44 -8.26
CA ILE A 34 -3.70 -24.80 -9.35
C ILE A 34 -2.42 -25.46 -8.82
N MET A 35 -1.93 -24.98 -7.67
CA MET A 35 -0.72 -25.49 -7.02
C MET A 35 -0.99 -26.77 -6.19
N GLY A 36 -2.25 -27.19 -6.04
CA GLY A 36 -2.63 -28.30 -5.16
C GLY A 36 -2.45 -28.01 -3.67
N LEU A 37 -2.52 -26.73 -3.26
CA LEU A 37 -2.30 -26.27 -1.90
C LEU A 37 -3.57 -25.67 -1.32
N ASN A 38 -4.54 -26.51 -0.98
CA ASN A 38 -5.84 -26.05 -0.51
C ASN A 38 -5.85 -25.75 1.00
N ASN A 39 -4.99 -26.42 1.75
CA ASN A 39 -4.92 -26.28 3.20
C ASN A 39 -3.49 -26.46 3.74
N ALA A 40 -3.32 -26.31 5.06
CA ALA A 40 -2.03 -26.46 5.73
C ALA A 40 -1.45 -27.87 5.60
N GLY A 41 -2.30 -28.91 5.52
CA GLY A 41 -1.86 -30.27 5.32
C GLY A 41 -1.20 -30.49 3.96
N ASP A 42 -1.82 -30.00 2.88
CA ASP A 42 -1.25 -30.04 1.53
C ASP A 42 0.11 -29.31 1.47
N PHE A 43 0.19 -28.14 2.13
CA PHE A 43 1.41 -27.35 2.19
C PHE A 43 2.53 -28.10 2.93
N ASN A 44 2.22 -28.70 4.08
CA ASN A 44 3.19 -29.50 4.85
C ASN A 44 3.69 -30.68 4.03
N LEU A 45 2.79 -31.40 3.37
CA LEU A 45 3.14 -32.54 2.52
C LEU A 45 4.08 -32.09 1.38
N ALA A 46 3.76 -30.98 0.70
CA ALA A 46 4.62 -30.45 -0.35
C ALA A 46 6.03 -30.09 0.17
N CYS A 47 6.14 -29.57 1.39
CA CYS A 47 7.44 -29.31 2.04
C CYS A 47 8.18 -30.62 2.36
N GLU A 48 7.50 -31.64 2.89
CA GLU A 48 8.08 -32.94 3.24
C GLU A 48 8.65 -33.68 2.02
N VAL A 49 7.95 -33.58 0.87
CA VAL A 49 8.42 -34.21 -0.39
C VAL A 49 9.43 -33.36 -1.16
N GLY A 50 9.87 -32.22 -0.62
CA GLY A 50 10.96 -31.40 -1.14
C GLY A 50 10.57 -30.31 -2.14
N HIS A 51 9.28 -29.99 -2.31
CA HIS A 51 8.80 -28.96 -3.23
C HIS A 51 8.79 -27.53 -2.66
N ALA A 52 9.30 -27.31 -1.44
CA ALA A 52 9.28 -25.97 -0.79
C ALA A 52 9.94 -24.88 -1.66
N THR A 53 11.09 -25.20 -2.28
CA THR A 53 11.81 -24.23 -3.13
C THR A 53 11.01 -23.86 -4.37
N ASP A 54 10.34 -24.82 -5.01
CA ASP A 54 9.52 -24.57 -6.19
C ASP A 54 8.31 -23.68 -5.83
N LEU A 55 7.67 -23.94 -4.68
CA LEU A 55 6.57 -23.13 -4.17
C LEU A 55 7.00 -21.68 -3.93
N ILE A 56 8.15 -21.47 -3.29
CA ILE A 56 8.71 -20.12 -3.07
C ILE A 56 8.95 -19.42 -4.41
N ASN A 57 9.62 -20.08 -5.35
CA ASN A 57 9.93 -19.51 -6.65
C ASN A 57 8.67 -19.13 -7.44
N VAL A 58 7.64 -19.98 -7.41
CA VAL A 58 6.36 -19.70 -8.08
C VAL A 58 5.65 -18.52 -7.39
N ALA A 59 5.60 -18.47 -6.06
CA ALA A 59 4.99 -17.38 -5.32
C ALA A 59 5.67 -16.03 -5.62
N GLU A 60 7.01 -16.02 -5.65
CA GLU A 60 7.77 -14.80 -6.01
C GLU A 60 7.55 -14.38 -7.46
N ALA A 61 7.53 -15.35 -8.40
CA ALA A 61 7.28 -15.06 -9.81
C ALA A 61 5.87 -14.48 -10.04
N LEU A 62 4.87 -14.99 -9.31
CA LEU A 62 3.51 -14.48 -9.34
C LEU A 62 3.42 -13.05 -8.82
N GLN A 63 4.08 -12.79 -7.71
CA GLN A 63 4.12 -11.44 -7.14
C GLN A 63 4.78 -10.47 -8.12
N GLU A 64 5.91 -10.84 -8.71
CA GLU A 64 6.60 -10.00 -9.69
C GLU A 64 5.75 -9.74 -10.94
N LYS A 65 5.08 -10.77 -11.45
CA LYS A 65 4.13 -10.65 -12.55
C LYS A 65 3.01 -9.66 -12.23
N LYS A 66 2.48 -9.70 -11.01
CA LYS A 66 1.43 -8.76 -10.57
C LYS A 66 1.94 -7.33 -10.51
N ILE A 67 3.16 -7.13 -10.00
CA ILE A 67 3.79 -5.80 -9.94
C ILE A 67 4.02 -5.25 -11.35
N ALA A 68 4.48 -6.07 -12.30
CA ALA A 68 4.64 -5.69 -13.70
C ALA A 68 3.30 -5.26 -14.33
N GLN A 69 2.24 -6.04 -14.13
CA GLN A 69 0.88 -5.69 -14.61
C GLN A 69 0.37 -4.36 -14.04
N ILE A 70 0.68 -4.07 -12.77
CA ILE A 70 0.34 -2.78 -12.15
C ILE A 70 1.11 -1.65 -12.84
N ALA A 71 2.41 -1.83 -13.10
CA ALA A 71 3.23 -0.84 -13.78
C ALA A 71 2.72 -0.56 -15.22
N ASP A 72 2.34 -1.61 -15.94
CA ASP A 72 1.74 -1.50 -17.28
C ASP A 72 0.40 -0.74 -17.22
N THR A 73 -0.44 -1.05 -16.25
CA THR A 73 -1.72 -0.35 -16.04
C THR A 73 -1.51 1.15 -15.77
N ILE A 74 -0.49 1.51 -14.97
CA ILE A 74 -0.14 2.90 -14.70
C ILE A 74 0.34 3.59 -15.97
N PHE A 75 1.18 2.92 -16.77
CA PHE A 75 1.71 3.44 -18.02
C PHE A 75 0.61 3.70 -19.03
N HIS A 76 -0.25 2.70 -19.32
CA HIS A 76 -1.33 2.81 -20.31
C HIS A 76 -2.41 3.84 -19.95
N ARG A 77 -2.63 4.13 -18.68
CA ARG A 77 -3.48 5.28 -18.31
C ARG A 77 -2.96 6.60 -18.84
N GLY A 78 -1.64 6.72 -19.02
CA GLY A 78 -1.00 7.92 -19.58
C GLY A 78 -1.27 8.13 -21.07
N GLU A 79 -1.49 7.07 -21.82
CA GLU A 79 -1.75 7.12 -23.27
C GLU A 79 -3.09 7.78 -23.59
N ASN A 80 -4.07 7.69 -22.70
CA ASN A 80 -5.39 8.30 -22.82
C ASN A 80 -5.45 9.77 -22.35
N GLY A 81 -4.32 10.46 -22.21
CA GLY A 81 -4.24 11.85 -21.77
C GLY A 81 -4.31 12.07 -20.23
N ASN A 82 -4.68 11.05 -19.48
CA ASN A 82 -4.79 11.11 -18.02
C ASN A 82 -3.56 10.48 -17.32
N ARG A 83 -2.39 11.06 -17.62
CA ARG A 83 -1.14 10.53 -17.05
C ARG A 83 -1.15 10.51 -15.53
N VAL A 84 -1.02 9.33 -14.96
CA VAL A 84 -0.81 9.16 -13.51
C VAL A 84 0.45 9.91 -13.11
N LYS A 85 0.36 10.78 -12.12
CA LYS A 85 1.48 11.53 -11.53
C LYS A 85 1.81 11.04 -10.13
N LEU A 86 0.86 10.38 -9.49
CA LEU A 86 0.92 10.02 -8.10
C LEU A 86 0.48 8.57 -7.89
N VAL A 87 1.37 7.74 -7.39
CA VAL A 87 1.07 6.39 -6.91
C VAL A 87 1.02 6.43 -5.39
N LEU A 88 -0.09 6.01 -4.81
CA LEU A 88 -0.36 6.03 -3.38
C LEU A 88 -0.34 4.60 -2.85
N ILE A 89 0.62 4.27 -1.98
CA ILE A 89 0.81 2.93 -1.43
C ILE A 89 0.53 2.96 0.07
N ALA A 90 -0.60 2.39 0.48
CA ALA A 90 -0.93 2.22 1.89
C ALA A 90 -0.93 0.74 2.28
N GLY A 91 -0.90 0.52 3.57
CA GLY A 91 -0.97 -0.80 4.20
C GLY A 91 -0.50 -0.72 5.64
N PRO A 92 -0.79 -1.71 6.45
CA PRO A 92 -0.41 -1.71 7.86
C PRO A 92 1.11 -1.69 8.02
N SER A 93 1.57 -1.42 9.24
CA SER A 93 2.99 -1.52 9.56
C SER A 93 3.52 -2.91 9.22
N SER A 94 4.77 -3.02 8.78
CA SER A 94 5.41 -4.28 8.38
C SER A 94 4.72 -5.08 7.27
N SER A 95 3.81 -4.48 6.50
CA SER A 95 3.14 -5.15 5.37
C SER A 95 3.98 -5.27 4.09
N GLY A 96 5.21 -4.74 4.08
CA GLY A 96 6.09 -4.76 2.92
C GLY A 96 5.90 -3.60 1.94
N LYS A 97 5.24 -2.50 2.33
CA LYS A 97 5.05 -1.30 1.48
C LYS A 97 6.32 -0.82 0.79
N THR A 98 7.39 -0.64 1.55
CA THR A 98 8.67 -0.13 1.02
C THR A 98 9.32 -1.11 0.05
N THR A 99 9.26 -2.41 0.31
CA THR A 99 9.75 -3.44 -0.62
C THR A 99 8.94 -3.44 -1.90
N PHE A 100 7.62 -3.38 -1.79
CA PHE A 100 6.70 -3.29 -2.93
C PHE A 100 6.96 -2.02 -3.75
N SER A 101 7.11 -0.85 -3.10
CA SER A 101 7.42 0.43 -3.74
C SER A 101 8.71 0.37 -4.56
N LYS A 102 9.76 -0.26 -4.02
CA LYS A 102 11.04 -0.44 -4.73
C LYS A 102 10.90 -1.34 -5.95
N ARG A 103 10.19 -2.48 -5.83
CA ARG A 103 9.95 -3.39 -6.96
C ARG A 103 9.09 -2.75 -8.03
N LEU A 104 8.01 -2.04 -7.63
CA LEU A 104 7.17 -1.27 -8.56
C LEU A 104 7.99 -0.19 -9.28
N SER A 105 8.90 0.48 -8.57
CA SER A 105 9.79 1.47 -9.19
C SER A 105 10.62 0.87 -10.31
N ILE A 106 11.16 -0.34 -10.14
CA ILE A 106 11.92 -1.03 -11.19
C ILE A 106 11.03 -1.28 -12.40
N GLN A 107 9.81 -1.79 -12.20
CA GLN A 107 8.87 -2.07 -13.30
C GLN A 107 8.39 -0.79 -14.02
N LEU A 108 8.21 0.30 -13.29
CA LEU A 108 7.90 1.60 -13.91
C LEU A 108 9.06 2.14 -14.76
N MET A 109 10.31 1.91 -14.34
CA MET A 109 11.49 2.28 -15.12
C MET A 109 11.59 1.48 -16.42
N THR A 110 11.21 0.20 -16.44
CA THR A 110 11.18 -0.58 -17.70
C THR A 110 10.18 -0.03 -18.70
N ASN A 111 9.13 0.66 -18.23
CA ASN A 111 8.16 1.37 -19.06
C ASN A 111 8.58 2.82 -19.40
N GLY A 112 9.85 3.20 -19.16
CA GLY A 112 10.38 4.54 -19.50
C GLY A 112 9.96 5.66 -18.55
N LEU A 113 9.32 5.34 -17.43
CA LEU A 113 8.92 6.29 -16.40
C LEU A 113 10.06 6.53 -15.38
N LYS A 114 10.01 7.65 -14.69
CA LYS A 114 10.96 8.00 -13.63
C LYS A 114 10.25 8.01 -12.27
N PRO A 115 10.17 6.88 -11.58
CA PRO A 115 9.58 6.83 -10.25
C PRO A 115 10.48 7.56 -9.24
N TYR A 116 9.85 8.29 -8.33
CA TYR A 116 10.51 8.89 -7.17
C TYR A 116 9.73 8.55 -5.90
N PRO A 117 10.26 7.68 -5.03
CA PRO A 117 9.60 7.30 -3.79
C PRO A 117 9.76 8.40 -2.73
N ILE A 118 8.68 8.71 -2.05
CA ILE A 118 8.60 9.62 -0.91
C ILE A 118 7.90 8.88 0.22
N SER A 119 8.58 8.70 1.35
CA SER A 119 7.96 8.17 2.55
C SER A 119 7.22 9.30 3.28
N LEU A 120 5.96 9.05 3.63
CA LEU A 120 5.16 9.97 4.44
C LEU A 120 5.75 10.13 5.85
N ASP A 121 6.49 9.15 6.33
CA ASP A 121 7.14 9.19 7.64
C ASP A 121 8.15 10.35 7.75
N ASN A 122 8.65 10.87 6.63
CA ASN A 122 9.50 12.06 6.62
C ASN A 122 8.74 13.36 6.88
N TYR A 123 7.42 13.32 6.86
CA TYR A 123 6.55 14.49 7.07
C TYR A 123 5.88 14.50 8.44
N PHE A 124 6.31 13.66 9.39
CA PHE A 124 5.81 13.79 10.76
C PHE A 124 6.05 15.21 11.31
N VAL A 125 5.10 15.71 12.09
CA VAL A 125 5.31 16.91 12.92
C VAL A 125 6.39 16.61 13.96
N ASP A 126 6.98 17.63 14.57
CA ASP A 126 7.90 17.41 15.68
C ASP A 126 7.18 16.66 16.80
N ARG A 127 7.92 15.83 17.56
CA ARG A 127 7.31 14.94 18.56
C ARG A 127 6.40 15.67 19.54
N GLU A 128 6.79 16.89 19.92
CA GLU A 128 6.05 17.73 20.86
C GLU A 128 4.69 18.18 20.31
N ASP A 129 4.56 18.24 18.97
CA ASP A 129 3.34 18.66 18.25
C ASP A 129 2.47 17.47 17.82
N THR A 130 2.90 16.22 18.12
CA THR A 130 2.12 15.03 17.78
C THR A 130 0.80 15.02 18.56
N PRO A 131 -0.36 14.76 17.91
CA PRO A 131 -1.64 14.62 18.60
C PRO A 131 -1.58 13.59 19.73
N LEU A 132 -2.39 13.78 20.74
CA LEU A 132 -2.52 12.80 21.83
C LEU A 132 -3.75 11.92 21.60
N ASP A 133 -3.62 10.64 22.01
CA ASP A 133 -4.72 9.69 22.06
C ASP A 133 -5.64 9.96 23.27
N GLU A 134 -6.71 9.18 23.42
CA GLU A 134 -7.67 9.29 24.55
C GLU A 134 -7.02 9.06 25.92
N ASN A 135 -5.84 8.43 25.98
CA ASN A 135 -5.09 8.13 27.20
C ASN A 135 -3.99 9.17 27.49
N GLY A 136 -3.84 10.18 26.61
CA GLY A 136 -2.81 11.22 26.74
C GLY A 136 -1.43 10.80 26.23
N ASN A 137 -1.31 9.72 25.45
CA ASN A 137 -0.08 9.34 24.80
C ASN A 137 -0.02 9.91 23.36
N TYR A 138 1.18 10.08 22.82
CA TYR A 138 1.33 10.51 21.44
C TYR A 138 0.71 9.52 20.46
N ASP A 139 -0.23 9.99 19.63
CA ASP A 139 -0.89 9.20 18.59
C ASP A 139 -0.15 9.34 17.24
N TYR A 140 0.86 8.50 17.02
CA TYR A 140 1.60 8.44 15.77
C TYR A 140 0.81 7.82 14.62
N GLU A 141 -0.34 7.20 14.89
CA GLU A 141 -1.22 6.64 13.87
C GLU A 141 -2.27 7.66 13.39
N SER A 142 -2.36 8.82 14.04
CA SER A 142 -3.21 9.92 13.57
C SER A 142 -2.73 10.47 12.22
N LEU A 143 -3.67 10.81 11.33
CA LEU A 143 -3.35 11.56 10.12
C LEU A 143 -2.66 12.90 10.42
N TYR A 144 -3.05 13.53 11.52
CA TYR A 144 -2.54 14.84 11.96
C TYR A 144 -1.18 14.74 12.67
N ALA A 145 -0.63 13.54 12.83
CA ALA A 145 0.79 13.38 13.14
C ALA A 145 1.67 13.75 11.94
N LEU A 146 1.08 13.88 10.73
CA LEU A 146 1.75 14.38 9.54
C LEU A 146 1.55 15.89 9.38
N ASP A 147 2.59 16.60 8.97
CA ASP A 147 2.54 17.98 8.54
C ASP A 147 1.89 18.09 7.16
N LEU A 148 0.55 18.02 7.16
CA LEU A 148 -0.25 18.02 5.94
C LEU A 148 -0.09 19.32 5.13
N GLU A 149 0.13 20.44 5.81
CA GLU A 149 0.33 21.74 5.16
C GLU A 149 1.63 21.75 4.35
N LEU A 150 2.75 21.41 5.01
CA LEU A 150 4.05 21.29 4.35
C LEU A 150 4.01 20.30 3.20
N PHE A 151 3.43 19.12 3.45
CA PHE A 151 3.32 18.07 2.45
C PHE A 151 2.54 18.53 1.21
N ASN A 152 1.34 19.08 1.39
CA ASN A 152 0.52 19.54 0.27
C ASN A 152 1.15 20.73 -0.48
N ARG A 153 1.78 21.67 0.23
CA ARG A 153 2.51 22.78 -0.38
C ARG A 153 3.65 22.28 -1.27
N GLN A 154 4.46 21.34 -0.78
CA GLN A 154 5.57 20.76 -1.54
C GLN A 154 5.08 19.90 -2.71
N LEU A 155 4.05 19.08 -2.49
CA LEU A 155 3.47 18.27 -3.55
C LEU A 155 2.94 19.13 -4.71
N GLN A 156 2.23 20.21 -4.41
CA GLN A 156 1.74 21.13 -5.44
C GLN A 156 2.89 21.84 -6.17
N ALA A 157 3.93 22.30 -5.46
CA ALA A 157 5.11 22.91 -6.05
C ALA A 157 5.81 21.93 -7.03
N LEU A 158 6.01 20.68 -6.60
CA LEU A 158 6.56 19.62 -7.48
C LEU A 158 5.70 19.42 -8.74
N LEU A 159 4.38 19.35 -8.59
CA LEU A 159 3.46 19.14 -9.74
C LEU A 159 3.43 20.35 -10.71
N ARG A 160 3.82 21.55 -10.25
CA ARG A 160 4.07 22.72 -11.11
C ARG A 160 5.47 22.72 -11.73
N GLY A 161 6.33 21.74 -11.38
CA GLY A 161 7.71 21.64 -11.87
C GLY A 161 8.70 22.54 -11.11
N GLU A 162 8.33 23.03 -9.94
CA GLU A 162 9.20 23.79 -9.05
C GLU A 162 10.17 22.85 -8.31
N GLU A 163 11.30 23.38 -7.86
CA GLU A 163 12.24 22.64 -7.01
C GLU A 163 11.85 22.81 -5.54
N VAL A 164 11.83 21.71 -4.80
CA VAL A 164 11.58 21.74 -3.35
C VAL A 164 12.69 20.99 -2.61
N GLU A 165 12.98 21.39 -1.39
CA GLU A 165 13.84 20.64 -0.47
C GLU A 165 12.99 19.73 0.38
N LEU A 166 13.22 18.40 0.27
CA LEU A 166 12.45 17.39 0.99
C LEU A 166 12.92 17.28 2.45
N PRO A 167 11.99 17.19 3.41
CA PRO A 167 12.33 16.96 4.80
C PRO A 167 12.79 15.50 4.99
N ARG A 168 13.55 15.28 6.07
CA ARG A 168 13.81 13.96 6.65
C ARG A 168 13.41 13.99 8.11
N PHE A 169 12.71 12.97 8.58
CA PHE A 169 12.36 12.85 9.97
C PHE A 169 13.45 12.08 10.73
N ASN A 170 14.00 12.70 11.77
CA ASN A 170 14.96 12.05 12.66
C ASN A 170 14.20 11.45 13.84
N PHE A 171 13.97 10.12 13.78
CA PHE A 171 13.20 9.40 14.80
C PHE A 171 13.84 9.44 16.19
N SER A 172 15.18 9.50 16.27
CA SER A 172 15.89 9.58 17.54
C SER A 172 15.67 10.93 18.23
N LEU A 173 15.71 12.01 17.47
CA LEU A 173 15.49 13.36 17.98
C LEU A 173 13.99 13.73 18.01
N GLY A 174 13.16 13.04 17.24
CA GLY A 174 11.73 13.35 17.08
C GLY A 174 11.48 14.66 16.36
N LYS A 175 12.33 15.03 15.38
CA LYS A 175 12.27 16.30 14.67
C LYS A 175 12.54 16.16 13.18
N LYS A 176 11.96 17.08 12.40
CA LYS A 176 12.28 17.23 10.98
C LYS A 176 13.65 17.88 10.81
N GLU A 177 14.42 17.39 9.83
CA GLU A 177 15.71 17.93 9.42
C GLU A 177 15.72 18.17 7.91
N TYR A 178 16.43 19.18 7.46
CA TYR A 178 16.68 19.44 6.05
C TYR A 178 18.18 19.22 5.79
N LYS A 179 18.50 18.34 4.82
CA LYS A 179 19.88 17.92 4.51
C LYS A 179 20.30 18.28 3.08
N GLY A 180 19.57 19.22 2.45
CA GLY A 180 19.82 19.64 1.08
C GLY A 180 19.26 18.70 0.02
N ASP A 181 18.34 17.79 0.38
CA ASP A 181 17.71 16.86 -0.58
C ASP A 181 16.70 17.59 -1.46
N LYS A 182 17.17 18.13 -2.57
CA LYS A 182 16.36 18.87 -3.52
C LYS A 182 15.76 17.97 -4.59
N LEU A 183 14.48 18.15 -4.85
CA LEU A 183 13.74 17.46 -5.88
C LEU A 183 13.07 18.42 -6.83
N LYS A 184 13.25 18.17 -8.14
CA LYS A 184 12.49 18.80 -9.22
C LYS A 184 12.01 17.69 -10.15
N ILE A 185 10.72 17.62 -10.41
CA ILE A 185 10.16 16.57 -11.26
C ILE A 185 10.07 17.02 -12.72
N LYS A 186 10.07 16.02 -13.62
CA LYS A 186 9.90 16.19 -15.08
C LYS A 186 8.58 15.54 -15.52
N ASP A 187 8.21 15.72 -16.77
CA ASP A 187 6.94 15.20 -17.29
C ASP A 187 6.77 13.69 -17.15
N ASN A 188 7.84 12.90 -17.28
CA ASN A 188 7.83 11.46 -17.14
C ASN A 188 8.07 11.00 -15.68
N THR A 189 8.13 11.92 -14.70
CA THR A 189 8.29 11.57 -13.30
C THR A 189 6.95 11.15 -12.71
N ILE A 190 6.96 10.06 -11.94
CA ILE A 190 5.86 9.58 -11.11
C ILE A 190 6.32 9.61 -9.66
N LEU A 191 5.57 10.31 -8.82
CA LEU A 191 5.80 10.30 -7.38
C LEU A 191 5.13 9.07 -6.77
N ILE A 192 5.86 8.32 -5.95
CA ILE A 192 5.32 7.18 -5.20
C ILE A 192 5.30 7.57 -3.72
N LEU A 193 4.11 7.76 -3.19
CA LEU A 193 3.90 8.07 -1.78
C LEU A 193 3.59 6.80 -1.01
N GLU A 194 4.39 6.49 0.00
CA GLU A 194 4.13 5.36 0.87
C GLU A 194 3.91 5.78 2.32
N GLY A 195 2.98 5.13 2.98
CA GLY A 195 2.67 5.34 4.39
C GLY A 195 1.31 4.77 4.77
N ILE A 196 1.03 4.67 6.06
CA ILE A 196 -0.26 4.14 6.56
C ILE A 196 -1.44 4.98 6.08
N HIS A 197 -1.24 6.28 5.91
CA HIS A 197 -2.26 7.26 5.48
C HIS A 197 -2.28 7.52 3.97
N ALA A 198 -1.46 6.85 3.15
CA ALA A 198 -1.33 7.19 1.73
C ALA A 198 -2.66 7.14 0.95
N LEU A 199 -3.64 6.34 1.37
CA LEU A 199 -4.95 6.26 0.73
C LEU A 199 -6.02 7.17 1.34
N ASN A 200 -5.70 7.89 2.44
CA ASN A 200 -6.66 8.82 3.04
C ASN A 200 -6.97 9.96 2.06
N PRO A 201 -8.25 10.24 1.76
CA PRO A 201 -8.65 11.33 0.85
C PRO A 201 -8.12 12.71 1.27
N GLU A 202 -8.02 12.95 2.57
CA GLU A 202 -7.56 14.22 3.14
C GLU A 202 -6.06 14.47 2.92
N LEU A 203 -5.27 13.42 2.65
CA LEU A 203 -3.84 13.58 2.40
C LEU A 203 -3.57 14.35 1.10
N THR A 204 -4.37 14.13 0.05
CA THR A 204 -4.16 14.72 -1.27
C THR A 204 -5.45 15.29 -1.88
N PRO A 205 -6.16 16.21 -1.19
CA PRO A 205 -7.49 16.66 -1.59
C PRO A 205 -7.49 17.41 -2.93
N HIS A 206 -6.38 18.11 -3.24
CA HIS A 206 -6.27 18.95 -4.43
C HIS A 206 -5.81 18.22 -5.69
N ILE A 207 -5.52 16.91 -5.60
CA ILE A 207 -5.08 16.14 -6.76
C ILE A 207 -6.29 15.39 -7.34
N PRO A 208 -6.59 15.53 -8.63
CA PRO A 208 -7.70 14.81 -9.29
C PRO A 208 -7.52 13.28 -9.21
N ALA A 209 -8.62 12.56 -9.12
CA ALA A 209 -8.61 11.10 -8.93
C ALA A 209 -7.95 10.37 -10.13
N GLU A 210 -8.16 10.87 -11.34
CA GLU A 210 -7.59 10.34 -12.57
C GLU A 210 -6.06 10.42 -12.62
N ARG A 211 -5.45 11.36 -11.89
CA ARG A 211 -4.00 11.50 -11.78
C ARG A 211 -3.38 10.66 -10.65
N LYS A 212 -4.20 9.93 -9.90
CA LYS A 212 -3.79 9.07 -8.79
C LYS A 212 -3.97 7.60 -9.15
N PHE A 213 -3.04 6.77 -8.72
CA PHE A 213 -3.17 5.33 -8.70
C PHE A 213 -3.04 4.83 -7.26
N LYS A 214 -4.04 4.11 -6.78
CA LYS A 214 -4.14 3.68 -5.37
C LYS A 214 -3.82 2.21 -5.25
N ILE A 215 -2.92 1.87 -4.33
CA ILE A 215 -2.49 0.49 -4.06
C ILE A 215 -2.59 0.26 -2.55
N TYR A 216 -3.24 -0.82 -2.16
CA TYR A 216 -3.22 -1.30 -0.79
C TYR A 216 -2.38 -2.57 -0.71
N VAL A 217 -1.38 -2.57 0.17
CA VAL A 217 -0.47 -3.70 0.40
C VAL A 217 -0.77 -4.30 1.76
N SER A 218 -1.10 -5.59 1.77
CA SER A 218 -1.34 -6.32 3.01
C SER A 218 -0.83 -7.76 2.88
N ALA A 219 -0.27 -8.28 3.96
CA ALA A 219 0.08 -9.69 4.06
C ALA A 219 -1.18 -10.50 4.44
N LEU A 220 -2.07 -10.71 3.47
CA LEU A 220 -3.27 -11.53 3.67
C LEU A 220 -2.88 -13.01 3.64
N THR A 221 -3.26 -13.73 4.68
CA THR A 221 -3.18 -15.20 4.69
C THR A 221 -4.44 -15.76 4.05
N THR A 222 -4.26 -16.61 3.05
CA THR A 222 -5.36 -17.23 2.30
C THR A 222 -5.41 -18.74 2.47
N ILE A 223 -4.44 -19.30 3.22
CA ILE A 223 -4.42 -20.74 3.49
C ILE A 223 -5.40 -21.07 4.62
N SER A 224 -6.16 -22.13 4.44
CA SER A 224 -7.04 -22.69 5.47
C SER A 224 -6.29 -23.75 6.27
N LEU A 225 -6.67 -23.98 7.52
CA LEU A 225 -6.16 -25.10 8.30
C LEU A 225 -6.66 -26.41 7.72
N ASP A 226 -7.95 -26.45 7.41
CA ASP A 226 -8.68 -27.54 6.75
C ASP A 226 -9.83 -26.96 5.90
N ASP A 227 -10.75 -27.79 5.41
CA ASP A 227 -11.86 -27.40 4.54
C ASP A 227 -12.85 -26.42 5.20
N HIS A 228 -12.83 -26.27 6.51
CA HIS A 228 -13.81 -25.47 7.27
C HIS A 228 -13.18 -24.39 8.16
N ASN A 229 -11.91 -24.52 8.51
CA ASN A 229 -11.23 -23.65 9.47
C ASN A 229 -10.21 -22.75 8.77
N TRP A 230 -10.49 -21.47 8.75
CA TRP A 230 -9.60 -20.44 8.24
C TRP A 230 -8.56 -20.04 9.28
N ILE A 231 -7.36 -19.74 8.81
CA ILE A 231 -6.33 -19.11 9.65
C ILE A 231 -6.49 -17.59 9.53
N PRO A 232 -6.90 -16.88 10.60
CA PRO A 232 -7.03 -15.41 10.55
C PRO A 232 -5.69 -14.73 10.25
N THR A 233 -5.72 -13.69 9.42
CA THR A 233 -4.50 -12.94 9.08
C THR A 233 -3.82 -12.34 10.31
N THR A 234 -4.58 -12.00 11.36
CA THR A 234 -4.08 -11.50 12.63
C THR A 234 -3.21 -12.50 13.38
N ASP A 235 -3.45 -13.80 13.22
CA ASP A 235 -2.73 -14.85 13.92
C ASP A 235 -1.40 -15.21 13.24
N ASN A 236 -1.18 -14.68 12.02
CA ASN A 236 0.00 -14.94 11.20
C ASN A 236 0.94 -13.72 11.07
N ARG A 237 0.71 -12.67 11.88
CA ARG A 237 1.48 -11.41 11.83
C ARG A 237 2.41 -11.28 13.01
#